data_1c60c5dad9d1d627e31c781550ec1497
#
_entry.id   1c60c5dad9d1d627e31c781550ec1497
#
_cell.length_a   1.000
_cell.length_b   1.000
_cell.length_c   1.000
_cell.angle_alpha   90.00
_cell.angle_beta   90.00
_cell.angle_gamma   90.00
#
_symmetry.space_group_name_H-M   'P 1'
#
loop_
_entity.id
_entity.type
_entity.pdbx_description
1 polymer ?
#
loop_
_entity_poly.entity_id
_entity_poly.type
_entity_poly.pdbx_seq_one_letter_code
_entity_poly.pdbx_strand_id
1 'polypeptide(L)'
;MNDRAVSLLEHYEIEVRRTWKGRGAILCESDRGLLIMKEYGGPAEKIGFQEYLLNHIRESGVICAETLLRTREDELIVRDQDRTAYIVKTYCEGKECDHRNPQECRQAVETLALLHGVCDFPESDVLEGQPVFQVGREYEKHNRELRKVRRFLREKSQKTDFEIYLMKHYDYFLDIALQITGELGYYAYG
;
A
#
# COMPACT_ATOMS: atom_id res chain seq x y z
N MET A 1 9.01 -17.02 -8.90
CA MET A 1 7.95 -17.58 -8.09
C MET A 1 7.69 -18.99 -8.59
N ASN A 2 7.85 -19.94 -7.72
CA ASN A 2 8.09 -21.33 -8.05
C ASN A 2 6.79 -22.15 -7.86
N ASP A 3 6.64 -23.27 -8.55
CA ASP A 3 5.52 -24.24 -8.34
C ASP A 3 5.42 -24.69 -6.87
N ARG A 4 6.51 -24.56 -6.12
CA ARG A 4 6.58 -24.76 -4.65
C ARG A 4 5.68 -23.82 -3.86
N ALA A 5 5.47 -22.58 -4.31
CA ALA A 5 4.57 -21.66 -3.61
C ALA A 5 3.09 -22.08 -3.76
N VAL A 6 2.74 -22.77 -4.84
CA VAL A 6 1.37 -23.27 -5.05
C VAL A 6 1.01 -24.32 -4.03
N SER A 7 1.96 -25.16 -3.59
CA SER A 7 1.72 -26.19 -2.55
C SER A 7 1.35 -25.57 -1.20
N LEU A 8 1.72 -24.32 -0.94
CA LEU A 8 1.34 -23.63 0.30
C LEU A 8 -0.17 -23.36 0.40
N LEU A 9 -0.91 -23.39 -0.73
CA LEU A 9 -2.37 -23.31 -0.70
C LEU A 9 -3.04 -24.48 0.02
N GLU A 10 -2.34 -25.62 0.18
CA GLU A 10 -2.80 -26.77 0.94
C GLU A 10 -2.97 -26.48 2.46
N HIS A 11 -2.30 -25.42 2.96
CA HIS A 11 -2.49 -24.96 4.35
C HIS A 11 -3.84 -24.28 4.58
N TYR A 12 -4.55 -23.91 3.52
CA TYR A 12 -5.83 -23.21 3.61
C TYR A 12 -6.99 -24.18 3.43
N GLU A 13 -8.11 -23.87 4.05
CA GLU A 13 -9.36 -24.62 3.88
C GLU A 13 -10.08 -24.12 2.61
N ILE A 14 -9.54 -24.46 1.44
CA ILE A 14 -10.05 -24.10 0.13
C ILE A 14 -9.90 -25.26 -0.86
N GLU A 15 -10.83 -25.33 -1.81
CA GLU A 15 -10.71 -26.23 -2.95
C GLU A 15 -10.17 -25.46 -4.15
N VAL A 16 -8.90 -25.70 -4.47
CA VAL A 16 -8.22 -25.04 -5.61
C VAL A 16 -8.67 -25.69 -6.91
N ARG A 17 -9.25 -24.91 -7.81
CA ARG A 17 -9.66 -25.34 -9.15
C ARG A 17 -8.58 -25.08 -10.20
N ARG A 18 -7.97 -23.88 -10.13
CA ARG A 18 -6.97 -23.44 -11.10
C ARG A 18 -6.05 -22.41 -10.49
N THR A 19 -4.79 -22.43 -10.90
CA THR A 19 -3.81 -21.39 -10.54
C THR A 19 -3.11 -20.86 -11.79
N TRP A 20 -2.74 -19.57 -11.77
CA TRP A 20 -1.93 -18.96 -12.82
C TRP A 20 -1.05 -17.85 -12.25
N LYS A 21 0.02 -17.53 -12.96
CA LYS A 21 0.93 -16.45 -12.57
C LYS A 21 0.35 -15.11 -12.94
N GLY A 22 0.28 -14.20 -11.98
CA GLY A 22 0.00 -12.79 -12.16
C GLY A 22 1.28 -11.95 -12.01
N ARG A 23 1.15 -10.63 -12.02
CA ARG A 23 2.25 -9.70 -11.83
C ARG A 23 2.71 -9.72 -10.36
N GLY A 24 3.79 -10.46 -10.07
CA GLY A 24 4.33 -10.59 -8.71
C GLY A 24 3.45 -11.38 -7.74
N ALA A 25 2.50 -12.20 -8.25
CA ALA A 25 1.56 -12.96 -7.44
C ALA A 25 1.14 -14.26 -8.15
N ILE A 26 0.50 -15.15 -7.42
CA ILE A 26 -0.23 -16.29 -7.95
C ILE A 26 -1.72 -16.00 -7.75
N LEU A 27 -2.48 -16.11 -8.82
CA LEU A 27 -3.94 -16.07 -8.77
C LEU A 27 -4.47 -17.50 -8.64
N CYS A 28 -5.49 -17.66 -7.83
CA CYS A 28 -6.08 -18.95 -7.52
C CYS A 28 -7.60 -18.85 -7.62
N GLU A 29 -8.19 -19.63 -8.52
CA GLU A 29 -9.63 -19.86 -8.56
C GLU A 29 -9.97 -20.99 -7.59
N SER A 30 -10.87 -20.73 -6.65
CA SER A 30 -11.25 -21.65 -5.60
C SER A 30 -12.77 -21.71 -5.41
N ASP A 31 -13.24 -22.58 -4.51
CA ASP A 31 -14.62 -22.62 -4.03
C ASP A 31 -15.04 -21.34 -3.29
N ARG A 32 -14.05 -20.58 -2.74
CA ARG A 32 -14.27 -19.27 -2.09
C ARG A 32 -14.11 -18.07 -3.04
N GLY A 33 -14.10 -18.32 -4.35
CA GLY A 33 -13.89 -17.32 -5.38
C GLY A 33 -12.44 -17.12 -5.79
N LEU A 34 -12.14 -15.96 -6.35
CA LEU A 34 -10.79 -15.63 -6.81
C LEU A 34 -9.93 -15.13 -5.65
N LEU A 35 -8.79 -15.75 -5.48
CA LEU A 35 -7.80 -15.45 -4.45
C LEU A 35 -6.48 -15.01 -5.09
N ILE A 36 -5.71 -14.25 -4.33
CA ILE A 36 -4.36 -13.84 -4.70
C ILE A 36 -3.37 -14.22 -3.61
N MET A 37 -2.32 -14.96 -3.97
CA MET A 37 -1.21 -15.29 -3.11
C MET A 37 0.01 -14.44 -3.48
N LYS A 38 0.59 -13.78 -2.49
CA LYS A 38 1.73 -12.87 -2.65
C LYS A 38 2.81 -13.12 -1.62
N GLU A 39 4.06 -12.84 -1.98
CA GLU A 39 5.13 -12.73 -1.01
C GLU A 39 4.84 -11.58 -0.03
N TYR A 40 5.11 -11.82 1.25
CA TYR A 40 4.95 -10.84 2.31
C TYR A 40 6.32 -10.42 2.84
N GLY A 41 6.71 -9.20 2.52
CA GLY A 41 7.97 -8.61 2.98
C GLY A 41 7.85 -7.69 4.21
N GLY A 42 6.65 -7.59 4.80
CA GLY A 42 6.41 -6.76 5.98
C GLY A 42 6.80 -7.46 7.29
N PRO A 43 6.89 -6.69 8.39
CA PRO A 43 7.06 -7.26 9.72
C PRO A 43 5.88 -8.15 10.10
N ALA A 44 6.16 -9.33 10.68
CA ALA A 44 5.12 -10.30 11.02
C ALA A 44 4.11 -9.75 12.04
N GLU A 45 4.55 -8.89 12.95
CA GLU A 45 3.72 -8.24 13.96
C GLU A 45 2.68 -7.26 13.37
N LYS A 46 2.88 -6.80 12.14
CA LYS A 46 1.95 -5.87 11.48
C LYS A 46 0.82 -6.56 10.72
N ILE A 47 0.91 -7.86 10.48
CA ILE A 47 -0.10 -8.55 9.65
C ILE A 47 -1.46 -8.60 10.32
N GLY A 48 -1.51 -8.76 11.65
CA GLY A 48 -2.76 -8.73 12.42
C GLY A 48 -3.45 -7.37 12.33
N PHE A 49 -2.70 -6.27 12.43
CA PHE A 49 -3.26 -4.95 12.21
C PHE A 49 -3.77 -4.76 10.77
N GLN A 50 -3.04 -5.27 9.79
CA GLN A 50 -3.48 -5.22 8.38
C GLN A 50 -4.77 -6.00 8.17
N GLU A 51 -4.92 -7.18 8.78
CA GLU A 51 -6.16 -7.96 8.74
C GLU A 51 -7.32 -7.18 9.35
N TYR A 52 -7.13 -6.62 10.55
CA TYR A 52 -8.14 -5.81 11.22
C TYR A 52 -8.60 -4.64 10.34
N LEU A 53 -7.66 -3.87 9.79
CA LEU A 53 -7.95 -2.73 8.93
C LEU A 53 -8.74 -3.13 7.67
N LEU A 54 -8.30 -4.17 6.97
CA LEU A 54 -8.96 -4.62 5.75
C LEU A 54 -10.38 -5.15 6.01
N ASN A 55 -10.59 -5.86 7.13
CA ASN A 55 -11.90 -6.31 7.55
C ASN A 55 -12.81 -5.14 7.88
N HIS A 56 -12.32 -4.15 8.63
CA HIS A 56 -13.08 -2.95 8.96
C HIS A 56 -13.52 -2.18 7.70
N ILE A 57 -12.62 -1.99 6.74
CA ILE A 57 -12.94 -1.34 5.46
C ILE A 57 -14.03 -2.13 4.71
N ARG A 58 -13.91 -3.44 4.65
CA ARG A 58 -14.90 -4.30 4.01
C ARG A 58 -16.26 -4.24 4.70
N GLU A 59 -16.29 -4.30 6.02
CA GLU A 59 -17.51 -4.26 6.83
C GLU A 59 -18.24 -2.93 6.74
N SER A 60 -17.52 -1.85 6.48
CA SER A 60 -18.14 -0.54 6.20
C SER A 60 -19.05 -0.56 4.99
N GLY A 61 -18.83 -1.49 4.03
CA GLY A 61 -19.60 -1.59 2.79
C GLY A 61 -19.39 -0.43 1.80
N VAL A 62 -18.52 0.53 2.14
CA VAL A 62 -18.30 1.76 1.35
C VAL A 62 -17.33 1.50 0.20
N ILE A 63 -16.31 0.65 0.44
CA ILE A 63 -15.25 0.35 -0.53
C ILE A 63 -15.06 -1.17 -0.58
N CYS A 64 -14.86 -1.71 -1.78
CA CYS A 64 -14.42 -3.09 -1.94
C CYS A 64 -12.98 -3.22 -1.44
N ALA A 65 -12.75 -4.06 -0.46
CA ALA A 65 -11.43 -4.35 0.08
C ALA A 65 -11.12 -5.85 0.02
N GLU A 66 -9.87 -6.16 -0.33
CA GLU A 66 -9.32 -7.51 -0.17
C GLU A 66 -9.29 -7.87 1.32
N THR A 67 -9.48 -9.14 1.66
CA THR A 67 -9.33 -9.64 3.02
C THR A 67 -8.30 -10.75 3.06
N LEU A 68 -7.56 -10.83 4.17
CA LEU A 68 -6.60 -11.91 4.41
C LEU A 68 -7.35 -13.21 4.70
N LEU A 69 -6.83 -14.32 4.20
CA LEU A 69 -7.29 -15.65 4.57
C LEU A 69 -6.36 -16.21 5.64
N ARG A 70 -6.96 -16.87 6.64
CA ARG A 70 -6.22 -17.64 7.64
C ARG A 70 -6.05 -19.09 7.19
N THR A 71 -4.95 -19.69 7.58
CA THR A 71 -4.72 -21.12 7.40
C THR A 71 -5.65 -21.94 8.30
N ARG A 72 -5.59 -23.29 8.19
CA ARG A 72 -6.29 -24.22 9.09
C ARG A 72 -5.80 -24.12 10.53
N GLU A 73 -4.55 -23.68 10.71
CA GLU A 73 -3.91 -23.43 12.01
C GLU A 73 -4.11 -22.00 12.53
N ASP A 74 -5.02 -21.23 11.90
CA ASP A 74 -5.34 -19.84 12.24
C ASP A 74 -4.19 -18.83 12.02
N GLU A 75 -3.22 -19.19 11.17
CA GLU A 75 -2.09 -18.34 10.82
C GLU A 75 -2.38 -17.48 9.59
N LEU A 76 -1.88 -16.22 9.59
CA LEU A 76 -2.01 -15.30 8.46
C LEU A 76 -0.87 -15.41 7.45
N ILE A 77 0.27 -15.96 7.88
CA ILE A 77 1.49 -16.07 7.09
C ILE A 77 1.88 -17.54 6.98
N VAL A 78 2.11 -18.01 5.77
CA VAL A 78 2.75 -19.30 5.51
C VAL A 78 4.17 -19.08 4.99
N ARG A 79 5.06 -20.02 5.23
CA ARG A 79 6.44 -19.96 4.76
C ARG A 79 6.78 -21.17 3.91
N ASP A 80 7.49 -20.92 2.82
CA ASP A 80 8.06 -21.99 2.02
C ASP A 80 9.34 -22.58 2.66
N GLN A 81 9.94 -23.55 1.99
CA GLN A 81 11.16 -24.21 2.45
C GLN A 81 12.36 -23.25 2.55
N ASP A 82 12.35 -22.17 1.75
CA ASP A 82 13.38 -21.13 1.75
C ASP A 82 13.06 -20.03 2.78
N ARG A 83 12.03 -20.24 3.62
CA ARG A 83 11.50 -19.30 4.64
C ARG A 83 10.90 -18.01 4.06
N THR A 84 10.63 -17.98 2.77
CA THR A 84 9.91 -16.87 2.16
C THR A 84 8.48 -16.85 2.69
N ALA A 85 8.04 -15.71 3.20
CA ALA A 85 6.70 -15.54 3.75
C ALA A 85 5.70 -15.25 2.64
N TYR A 86 4.53 -15.85 2.72
CA TYR A 86 3.40 -15.64 1.81
C TYR A 86 2.13 -15.38 2.59
N ILE A 87 1.25 -14.59 1.98
CA ILE A 87 -0.11 -14.35 2.43
C ILE A 87 -1.08 -14.64 1.30
N VAL A 88 -2.28 -15.10 1.65
CA VAL A 88 -3.38 -15.27 0.71
C VAL A 88 -4.48 -14.27 1.05
N LYS A 89 -5.03 -13.63 0.02
CA LYS A 89 -6.13 -12.66 0.14
C LYS A 89 -7.24 -12.97 -0.86
N THR A 90 -8.44 -12.52 -0.56
CA THR A 90 -9.48 -12.40 -1.59
C THR A 90 -9.02 -11.40 -2.65
N TYR A 91 -9.44 -11.59 -3.87
CA TYR A 91 -9.09 -10.70 -4.98
C TYR A 91 -10.30 -9.82 -5.34
N CYS A 92 -10.11 -8.51 -5.26
CA CYS A 92 -11.10 -7.56 -5.76
C CYS A 92 -10.86 -7.36 -7.26
N GLU A 93 -11.83 -7.77 -8.07
CA GLU A 93 -11.81 -7.47 -9.50
C GLU A 93 -12.04 -5.99 -9.72
N GLY A 94 -11.26 -5.39 -10.60
CA GLY A 94 -11.39 -3.98 -10.91
C GLY A 94 -10.45 -3.55 -12.01
N LYS A 95 -10.65 -2.33 -12.46
CA LYS A 95 -9.80 -1.66 -13.44
C LYS A 95 -8.84 -0.72 -12.72
N GLU A 96 -7.56 -0.75 -13.08
CA GLU A 96 -6.60 0.27 -12.65
C GLU A 96 -7.01 1.63 -13.22
N CYS A 97 -6.86 2.69 -12.40
CA CYS A 97 -7.15 4.05 -12.82
C CYS A 97 -6.23 4.47 -13.98
N ASP A 98 -6.83 4.89 -15.09
CA ASP A 98 -6.08 5.56 -16.16
C ASP A 98 -5.85 7.03 -15.77
N HIS A 99 -4.61 7.34 -15.38
CA HIS A 99 -4.20 8.69 -14.99
C HIS A 99 -4.34 9.73 -16.11
N ARG A 100 -4.56 9.32 -17.35
CA ARG A 100 -4.84 10.22 -18.49
C ARG A 100 -6.32 10.56 -18.61
N ASN A 101 -7.18 9.85 -17.90
CA ASN A 101 -8.62 10.11 -17.87
C ASN A 101 -8.99 10.94 -16.64
N PRO A 102 -9.33 12.25 -16.80
CA PRO A 102 -9.65 13.11 -15.65
C PRO A 102 -10.82 12.62 -14.81
N GLN A 103 -11.78 11.91 -15.42
CA GLN A 103 -12.93 11.36 -14.70
C GLN A 103 -12.52 10.19 -13.79
N GLU A 104 -11.64 9.29 -14.28
CA GLU A 104 -11.12 8.20 -13.47
C GLU A 104 -10.22 8.72 -12.33
N CYS A 105 -9.42 9.77 -12.59
CA CYS A 105 -8.65 10.45 -11.55
C CYS A 105 -9.55 11.03 -10.46
N ARG A 106 -10.66 11.67 -10.84
CA ARG A 106 -11.65 12.18 -9.87
C ARG A 106 -12.23 11.05 -9.03
N GLN A 107 -12.68 9.95 -9.65
CA GLN A 107 -13.20 8.79 -8.95
C GLN A 107 -12.18 8.19 -7.97
N ALA A 108 -10.89 8.13 -8.37
CA ALA A 108 -9.83 7.65 -7.48
C ALA A 108 -9.67 8.56 -6.24
N VAL A 109 -9.74 9.88 -6.41
CA VAL A 109 -9.69 10.83 -5.29
C VAL A 109 -10.92 10.72 -4.40
N GLU A 110 -12.11 10.58 -4.97
CA GLU A 110 -13.35 10.35 -4.23
C GLU A 110 -13.27 9.05 -3.41
N THR A 111 -12.76 7.95 -4.01
CA THR A 111 -12.53 6.69 -3.30
C THR A 111 -11.53 6.85 -2.16
N LEU A 112 -10.45 7.61 -2.37
CA LEU A 112 -9.47 7.89 -1.32
C LEU A 112 -10.09 8.71 -0.16
N ALA A 113 -10.94 9.68 -0.46
CA ALA A 113 -11.65 10.45 0.58
C ALA A 113 -12.60 9.57 1.40
N LEU A 114 -13.32 8.65 0.73
CA LEU A 114 -14.16 7.66 1.41
C LEU A 114 -13.34 6.74 2.31
N LEU A 115 -12.18 6.27 1.81
CA LEU A 115 -11.26 5.44 2.60
C LEU A 115 -10.78 6.17 3.85
N HIS A 116 -10.42 7.44 3.76
CA HIS A 116 -10.02 8.23 4.91
C HIS A 116 -11.15 8.34 5.94
N GLY A 117 -12.40 8.52 5.50
CA GLY A 117 -13.56 8.55 6.41
C GLY A 117 -13.83 7.23 7.13
N VAL A 118 -13.56 6.10 6.44
CA VAL A 118 -13.68 4.75 7.04
C VAL A 118 -12.53 4.45 8.01
N CYS A 119 -11.34 4.99 7.73
CA CYS A 119 -10.13 4.77 8.54
C CYS A 119 -10.00 5.76 9.72
N ASP A 120 -11.02 6.52 10.04
CA ASP A 120 -11.08 7.34 11.25
C ASP A 120 -11.45 6.45 12.43
N PHE A 121 -10.44 5.85 13.06
CA PHE A 121 -10.64 4.95 14.20
C PHE A 121 -10.63 5.75 15.50
N PRO A 122 -11.57 5.51 16.41
CA PRO A 122 -11.38 5.88 17.80
C PRO A 122 -10.14 5.16 18.35
N GLU A 123 -9.46 5.77 19.32
CA GLU A 123 -8.37 5.10 20.03
C GLU A 123 -8.79 3.69 20.42
N SER A 124 -8.13 2.69 19.86
CA SER A 124 -8.41 1.29 20.12
C SER A 124 -7.13 0.57 20.52
N ASP A 125 -7.26 -0.44 21.36
CA ASP A 125 -6.15 -1.29 21.82
C ASP A 125 -5.35 -1.90 20.65
N VAL A 126 -5.98 -2.02 19.47
CA VAL A 126 -5.36 -2.52 18.24
C VAL A 126 -4.30 -1.56 17.71
N LEU A 127 -4.41 -0.26 18.00
CA LEU A 127 -3.43 0.76 17.62
C LEU A 127 -2.31 0.89 18.66
N GLU A 128 -2.50 0.35 19.86
CA GLU A 128 -1.53 0.40 20.93
C GLU A 128 -0.25 -0.35 20.53
N GLY A 129 0.91 0.30 20.66
CA GLY A 129 2.19 -0.26 20.25
C GLY A 129 2.50 -0.24 18.75
N GLN A 130 1.56 0.24 17.90
CA GLN A 130 1.87 0.43 16.48
C GLN A 130 2.79 1.65 16.32
N PRO A 131 3.82 1.56 15.45
CA PRO A 131 4.69 2.69 15.22
C PRO A 131 3.89 3.83 14.60
N VAL A 132 3.81 4.94 15.32
CA VAL A 132 3.17 6.15 14.81
C VAL A 132 3.95 6.62 13.57
N PHE A 133 3.27 6.69 12.45
CA PHE A 133 3.83 7.25 11.23
C PHE A 133 4.02 8.75 11.40
N GLN A 134 5.27 9.17 11.57
CA GLN A 134 5.60 10.57 11.78
C GLN A 134 5.61 11.32 10.45
N VAL A 135 4.44 11.73 9.99
CA VAL A 135 4.23 12.44 8.72
C VAL A 135 5.22 13.62 8.57
N GLY A 136 5.37 14.43 9.61
CA GLY A 136 6.30 15.56 9.59
C GLY A 136 7.75 15.16 9.27
N ARG A 137 8.25 14.08 9.87
CA ARG A 137 9.62 13.57 9.59
C ARG A 137 9.79 13.08 8.16
N GLU A 138 8.78 12.43 7.58
CA GLU A 138 8.84 12.01 6.19
C GLU A 138 8.83 13.21 5.24
N TYR A 139 8.02 14.23 5.50
CA TYR A 139 8.06 15.48 4.74
C TYR A 139 9.43 16.17 4.83
N GLU A 140 10.02 16.27 6.01
CA GLU A 140 11.37 16.81 6.16
C GLU A 140 12.41 16.01 5.37
N LYS A 141 12.32 14.67 5.39
CA LYS A 141 13.20 13.79 4.62
C LYS A 141 13.06 14.06 3.12
N HIS A 142 11.83 14.09 2.60
CA HIS A 142 11.58 14.39 1.19
C HIS A 142 12.00 15.80 0.79
N ASN A 143 11.84 16.80 1.65
CA ASN A 143 12.36 18.14 1.41
C ASN A 143 13.90 18.16 1.28
N ARG A 144 14.61 17.32 2.07
CA ARG A 144 16.07 17.13 1.92
C ARG A 144 16.40 16.44 0.59
N GLU A 145 15.61 15.45 0.18
CA GLU A 145 15.78 14.78 -1.12
C GLU A 145 15.55 15.72 -2.29
N LEU A 146 14.51 16.55 -2.27
CA LEU A 146 14.26 17.59 -3.28
C LEU A 146 15.48 18.53 -3.44
N ARG A 147 16.08 18.96 -2.33
CA ARG A 147 17.29 19.80 -2.39
C ARG A 147 18.49 19.08 -3.02
N LYS A 148 18.63 17.75 -2.78
CA LYS A 148 19.67 16.94 -3.43
C LYS A 148 19.43 16.83 -4.93
N VAL A 149 18.17 16.59 -5.35
CA VAL A 149 17.77 16.55 -6.75
C VAL A 149 18.09 17.87 -7.45
N ARG A 150 17.76 19.01 -6.81
CA ARG A 150 18.11 20.34 -7.38
C ARG A 150 19.61 20.49 -7.61
N ARG A 151 20.44 20.10 -6.63
CA ARG A 151 21.89 20.18 -6.74
C ARG A 151 22.38 19.34 -7.91
N PHE A 152 21.94 18.08 -7.97
CA PHE A 152 22.27 17.17 -9.07
C PHE A 152 21.89 17.76 -10.44
N LEU A 153 20.66 18.28 -10.57
CA LEU A 153 20.19 18.86 -11.82
C LEU A 153 20.92 20.13 -12.22
N ARG A 154 21.42 20.94 -11.26
CA ARG A 154 22.25 22.10 -11.57
C ARG A 154 23.58 21.71 -12.20
N GLU A 155 24.20 20.64 -11.71
CA GLU A 155 25.50 20.13 -12.17
C GLU A 155 25.41 19.34 -13.48
N LYS A 156 24.23 18.82 -13.81
CA LYS A 156 23.99 18.03 -15.00
C LYS A 156 24.11 18.87 -16.28
N SER A 157 25.03 18.48 -17.20
CA SER A 157 25.30 19.21 -18.44
C SER A 157 24.16 19.15 -19.46
N GLN A 158 23.54 17.95 -19.60
CA GLN A 158 22.39 17.74 -20.49
C GLN A 158 21.16 17.42 -19.67
N LYS A 159 20.11 18.22 -19.85
CA LYS A 159 18.83 18.06 -19.14
C LYS A 159 17.74 17.69 -20.13
N THR A 160 16.84 16.80 -19.69
CA THR A 160 15.59 16.53 -20.41
C THR A 160 14.61 17.69 -20.28
N ASP A 161 13.60 17.73 -21.14
CA ASP A 161 12.54 18.76 -21.09
C ASP A 161 11.83 18.78 -19.74
N PHE A 162 11.59 17.59 -19.16
CA PHE A 162 11.02 17.47 -17.81
C PHE A 162 11.94 18.10 -16.74
N GLU A 163 13.23 17.83 -16.79
CA GLU A 163 14.20 18.39 -15.83
C GLU A 163 14.31 19.91 -15.95
N ILE A 164 14.24 20.45 -17.17
CA ILE A 164 14.20 21.88 -17.41
C ILE A 164 12.91 22.49 -16.81
N TYR A 165 11.77 21.86 -17.07
CA TYR A 165 10.49 22.31 -16.53
C TYR A 165 10.48 22.25 -15.00
N LEU A 166 10.96 21.14 -14.40
CA LEU A 166 11.08 20.99 -12.96
C LEU A 166 11.96 22.08 -12.35
N MET A 167 13.11 22.38 -12.93
CA MET A 167 14.02 23.42 -12.45
C MET A 167 13.40 24.81 -12.50
N LYS A 168 12.58 25.08 -13.54
CA LYS A 168 11.86 26.37 -13.69
C LYS A 168 10.83 26.61 -12.57
N HIS A 169 10.16 25.53 -12.12
CA HIS A 169 9.11 25.61 -11.12
C HIS A 169 9.54 25.13 -9.73
N TYR A 170 10.81 24.79 -9.57
CA TYR A 170 11.33 24.14 -8.36
C TYR A 170 11.06 24.94 -7.10
N ASP A 171 11.35 26.25 -7.11
CA ASP A 171 11.21 27.09 -5.92
C ASP A 171 9.74 27.16 -5.47
N TYR A 172 8.80 27.28 -6.42
CA TYR A 172 7.36 27.24 -6.11
C TYR A 172 6.94 25.96 -5.39
N PHE A 173 7.35 24.79 -5.89
CA PHE A 173 6.99 23.53 -5.25
C PHE A 173 7.71 23.32 -3.91
N LEU A 174 8.96 23.75 -3.80
CA LEU A 174 9.69 23.66 -2.54
C LEU A 174 9.07 24.56 -1.46
N ASP A 175 8.65 25.76 -1.80
CA ASP A 175 8.03 26.69 -0.86
C ASP A 175 6.72 26.10 -0.30
N ILE A 176 5.87 25.50 -1.15
CA ILE A 176 4.67 24.80 -0.72
C ILE A 176 5.04 23.62 0.20
N ALA A 177 6.02 22.81 -0.17
CA ALA A 177 6.43 21.67 0.64
C ALA A 177 6.98 22.08 2.02
N LEU A 178 7.69 23.20 2.09
CA LEU A 178 8.19 23.77 3.35
C LEU A 178 7.06 24.34 4.21
N GLN A 179 6.08 25.01 3.59
CA GLN A 179 4.90 25.51 4.27
C GLN A 179 4.13 24.37 4.91
N ILE A 180 3.81 23.31 4.14
CA ILE A 180 3.12 22.11 4.67
C ILE A 180 3.90 21.49 5.84
N THR A 181 5.22 21.38 5.71
CA THR A 181 6.05 20.82 6.78
C THR A 181 5.98 21.67 8.06
N GLY A 182 5.94 22.99 7.91
CA GLY A 182 5.77 23.92 9.04
C GLY A 182 4.42 23.78 9.73
N GLU A 183 3.36 23.67 8.95
CA GLU A 183 1.99 23.47 9.46
C GLU A 183 1.85 22.13 10.20
N LEU A 184 2.39 21.02 9.62
CA LEU A 184 2.40 19.72 10.27
C LEU A 184 3.16 19.73 11.61
N GLY A 185 4.25 20.48 11.71
CA GLY A 185 4.98 20.66 12.96
C GLY A 185 4.16 21.37 14.04
N TYR A 186 3.31 22.31 13.64
CA TYR A 186 2.43 23.03 14.57
C TYR A 186 1.34 22.10 15.15
N TYR A 187 0.72 21.27 14.33
CA TYR A 187 -0.32 20.34 14.78
C TYR A 187 0.20 19.13 15.58
N ALA A 188 1.49 18.80 15.48
CA ALA A 188 2.08 17.70 16.25
C ALA A 188 2.39 18.06 17.73
N TYR A 189 2.26 19.32 18.11
CA TYR A 189 2.52 19.83 19.47
C TYR A 189 1.31 20.49 20.12
N GLY A 190 0.16 20.42 19.54
CA GLY A 190 -1.15 20.85 20.07
C GLY A 190 -1.99 19.67 20.47
#